data_e65651ec0d092ac529a735fc17b701a0
#
_entry.id   e65651ec0d092ac529a735fc17b701a0
#
_cell.length_a   1.000
_cell.length_b   1.000
_cell.length_c   1.000
_cell.angle_alpha   90.00
_cell.angle_beta   90.00
_cell.angle_gamma   90.00
#
_symmetry.space_group_name_H-M   'P 1'
#
loop_
_entity.id
_entity.type
_entity.pdbx_description
1 polymer ?
#
loop_
_entity_poly.entity_id
_entity_poly.type
_entity_poly.pdbx_seq_one_letter_code
_entity_poly.pdbx_strand_id
1 'polypeptide(L)'
;MRIFSALGLVAMYSMSAQPRYAVDGEPAAGPGTPAVVVLRDRIAGVEAAVAPSEGGELSSFRMKRKGEWIEFLYHARDYSPGPGFKGKGPVLWPAVGAQYPVGTVPAASCGPGTYPVAGKTYPMPCHGFARNLPWKELRRSADAKGARVTVQLRDSSETLPSYPFAFQVDATYELSGGQLTINYTVTAGATNTSEMMFSIGNHIAFKLPFVTGTDPGKMTFETSSTTQLLRNSQGVLSGEEKPRTFKTPERLEDFDARVALPLAGYGSRPYAQLVDPQGVSLRLTQQAGSTVGEPLVRFNLYGGPKAGFLCPEPFFGVQNSLNSGHGLVRLARGKEWNWRLELRVDAH
;
A
#
# COMPACT_ATOMS: atom_id res chain seq x y z
N MET A 1 -0.48 -1.03 -80.96
CA MET A 1 -1.35 -0.86 -79.81
C MET A 1 -0.74 -1.67 -78.63
N ARG A 2 0.03 -1.04 -77.74
CA ARG A 2 0.72 -1.72 -76.64
C ARG A 2 -0.06 -1.42 -75.34
N ILE A 3 -0.57 -2.49 -74.71
CA ILE A 3 -1.31 -2.43 -73.49
C ILE A 3 -0.29 -2.53 -72.36
N PHE A 4 -0.15 -1.46 -71.52
CA PHE A 4 0.60 -1.49 -70.28
C PHE A 4 -0.32 -1.96 -69.17
N SER A 5 -0.06 -3.15 -68.61
CA SER A 5 -0.67 -3.60 -67.39
C SER A 5 0.12 -3.01 -66.17
N ALA A 6 -0.51 -2.15 -65.40
CA ALA A 6 0.03 -1.67 -64.12
C ALA A 6 -0.31 -2.69 -63.04
N LEU A 7 0.68 -3.42 -62.51
CA LEU A 7 0.54 -4.19 -61.32
C LEU A 7 0.61 -3.23 -60.10
N GLY A 8 -0.51 -3.04 -59.44
CA GLY A 8 -0.58 -2.32 -58.18
C GLY A 8 -0.06 -3.19 -57.02
N LEU A 9 1.05 -2.81 -56.42
CA LEU A 9 1.60 -3.44 -55.20
C LEU A 9 0.77 -2.98 -54.01
N VAL A 10 -0.09 -3.85 -53.47
CA VAL A 10 -0.81 -3.60 -52.22
C VAL A 10 0.14 -3.93 -51.06
N ALA A 11 0.72 -2.93 -50.44
CA ALA A 11 1.49 -3.09 -49.20
C ALA A 11 0.53 -3.46 -48.07
N MET A 12 0.52 -4.72 -47.68
CA MET A 12 -0.14 -5.16 -46.43
C MET A 12 0.70 -4.68 -45.27
N TYR A 13 0.27 -3.60 -44.63
CA TYR A 13 0.77 -3.24 -43.28
C TYR A 13 0.23 -4.28 -42.31
N SER A 14 1.09 -5.19 -41.84
CA SER A 14 0.81 -6.02 -40.69
C SER A 14 0.79 -5.13 -39.44
N MET A 15 -0.40 -4.78 -38.95
CA MET A 15 -0.53 -4.21 -37.61
C MET A 15 -0.07 -5.28 -36.63
N SER A 16 1.16 -5.18 -36.12
CA SER A 16 1.59 -6.03 -35.02
C SER A 16 0.67 -5.75 -33.83
N ALA A 17 0.03 -6.78 -33.30
CA ALA A 17 -0.80 -6.66 -32.09
C ALA A 17 0.04 -6.07 -30.98
N GLN A 18 -0.48 -5.04 -30.31
CA GLN A 18 0.23 -4.46 -29.16
C GLN A 18 0.45 -5.52 -28.07
N PRO A 19 1.61 -5.55 -27.42
CA PRO A 19 1.88 -6.52 -26.37
C PRO A 19 0.85 -6.38 -25.24
N ARG A 20 0.48 -7.51 -24.61
CA ARG A 20 -0.47 -7.55 -23.50
C ARG A 20 -0.04 -6.63 -22.36
N TYR A 21 1.22 -6.71 -21.97
CA TYR A 21 1.76 -5.91 -20.88
C TYR A 21 2.60 -4.75 -21.41
N ALA A 22 2.50 -3.61 -20.72
CA ALA A 22 3.33 -2.45 -20.98
C ALA A 22 3.68 -1.75 -19.66
N VAL A 23 4.81 -1.04 -19.67
CA VAL A 23 5.21 -0.13 -18.59
C VAL A 23 5.75 1.15 -19.21
N ASP A 24 5.14 2.28 -18.86
CA ASP A 24 5.47 3.58 -19.42
C ASP A 24 5.71 4.59 -18.29
N GLY A 25 6.65 5.50 -18.50
CA GLY A 25 6.80 6.69 -17.68
C GLY A 25 5.88 7.79 -18.20
N GLU A 26 5.03 8.33 -17.35
CA GLU A 26 4.25 9.52 -17.65
C GLU A 26 4.89 10.72 -16.93
N PRO A 27 5.22 11.80 -17.66
CA PRO A 27 5.88 12.97 -17.07
C PRO A 27 4.92 13.70 -16.11
N ALA A 28 5.49 14.52 -15.23
CA ALA A 28 4.71 15.44 -14.42
C ALA A 28 3.88 16.37 -15.31
N ALA A 29 2.57 16.49 -15.02
CA ALA A 29 1.66 17.34 -15.79
C ALA A 29 1.51 18.75 -15.20
N GLY A 30 2.16 19.02 -14.08
CA GLY A 30 2.14 20.33 -13.40
C GLY A 30 2.22 20.19 -11.87
N PRO A 31 2.06 21.31 -11.14
CA PRO A 31 2.04 21.27 -9.68
C PRO A 31 1.01 20.27 -9.17
N GLY A 32 1.38 19.44 -8.19
CA GLY A 32 0.52 18.42 -7.60
C GLY A 32 0.29 17.17 -8.47
N THR A 33 0.88 17.10 -9.67
CA THR A 33 0.79 15.93 -10.56
C THR A 33 2.21 15.45 -10.89
N PRO A 34 2.81 14.59 -10.04
CA PRO A 34 4.17 14.10 -10.22
C PRO A 34 4.29 13.18 -11.44
N ALA A 35 5.52 12.94 -11.86
CA ALA A 35 5.82 11.87 -12.80
C ALA A 35 5.46 10.52 -12.19
N VAL A 36 4.84 9.65 -12.98
CA VAL A 36 4.44 8.30 -12.54
C VAL A 36 4.93 7.24 -13.51
N VAL A 37 5.06 6.01 -13.02
CA VAL A 37 5.29 4.81 -13.83
C VAL A 37 4.00 4.02 -13.88
N VAL A 38 3.44 3.81 -15.07
CA VAL A 38 2.16 3.12 -15.28
C VAL A 38 2.41 1.73 -15.83
N LEU A 39 1.94 0.72 -15.09
CA LEU A 39 1.90 -0.67 -15.49
C LEU A 39 0.54 -0.96 -16.10
N ARG A 40 0.49 -1.67 -17.25
CA ARG A 40 -0.75 -1.97 -17.97
C ARG A 40 -0.86 -3.46 -18.31
N ASP A 41 -2.01 -4.05 -17.99
CA ASP A 41 -2.49 -5.31 -18.59
C ASP A 41 -3.65 -4.97 -19.52
N ARG A 42 -3.36 -4.88 -20.82
CA ARG A 42 -4.35 -4.47 -21.84
C ARG A 42 -5.48 -5.48 -22.03
N ILE A 43 -5.23 -6.77 -21.79
CA ILE A 43 -6.26 -7.82 -21.93
C ILE A 43 -7.20 -7.80 -20.71
N ALA A 44 -6.65 -7.71 -19.50
CA ALA A 44 -7.47 -7.59 -18.30
C ALA A 44 -8.11 -6.20 -18.17
N GLY A 45 -7.63 -5.20 -18.91
CA GLY A 45 -8.09 -3.82 -18.76
C GLY A 45 -7.75 -3.23 -17.40
N VAL A 46 -6.59 -3.57 -16.82
CA VAL A 46 -6.15 -3.12 -15.50
C VAL A 46 -4.89 -2.30 -15.62
N GLU A 47 -4.83 -1.22 -14.86
CA GLU A 47 -3.66 -0.35 -14.77
C GLU A 47 -3.32 -0.02 -13.31
N ALA A 48 -2.02 0.12 -13.05
CA ALA A 48 -1.48 0.57 -11.77
C ALA A 48 -0.43 1.66 -12.01
N ALA A 49 -0.52 2.79 -11.29
CA ALA A 49 0.46 3.85 -11.37
C ALA A 49 1.23 3.97 -10.06
N VAL A 50 2.53 4.12 -10.15
CA VAL A 50 3.46 4.32 -9.04
C VAL A 50 4.07 5.70 -9.15
N ALA A 51 4.14 6.45 -8.04
CA ALA A 51 4.73 7.79 -7.95
C ALA A 51 6.06 7.74 -7.16
N PRO A 52 7.23 7.57 -7.82
CA PRO A 52 8.50 7.42 -7.11
C PRO A 52 8.84 8.62 -6.23
N SER A 53 8.63 9.86 -6.72
CA SER A 53 8.92 11.08 -5.97
C SER A 53 8.01 11.30 -4.75
N GLU A 54 6.89 10.60 -4.68
CA GLU A 54 5.87 10.73 -3.64
C GLU A 54 5.83 9.50 -2.72
N GLY A 55 6.97 9.16 -2.14
CA GLY A 55 7.07 8.03 -1.22
C GLY A 55 7.07 6.65 -1.89
N GLY A 56 7.32 6.58 -3.21
CA GLY A 56 7.27 5.34 -3.95
C GLY A 56 5.90 4.67 -3.96
N GLU A 57 4.82 5.42 -3.69
CA GLU A 57 3.49 4.88 -3.41
C GLU A 57 2.71 4.46 -4.66
N LEU A 58 1.75 3.57 -4.45
CA LEU A 58 0.69 3.29 -5.43
C LEU A 58 -0.22 4.52 -5.53
N SER A 59 -0.17 5.24 -6.65
CA SER A 59 -0.90 6.49 -6.86
C SER A 59 -2.24 6.30 -7.56
N SER A 60 -2.43 5.20 -8.32
CA SER A 60 -3.69 4.82 -8.96
C SER A 60 -3.75 3.31 -9.14
N PHE A 61 -4.92 2.73 -9.01
CA PHE A 61 -5.21 1.34 -9.37
C PHE A 61 -6.61 1.29 -9.95
N ARG A 62 -6.71 0.99 -11.25
CA ARG A 62 -7.96 1.11 -11.98
C ARG A 62 -8.23 -0.06 -12.93
N MET A 63 -9.50 -0.33 -13.15
CA MET A 63 -9.97 -1.37 -14.08
C MET A 63 -10.97 -0.79 -15.06
N LYS A 64 -10.89 -1.23 -16.32
CA LYS A 64 -11.85 -0.86 -17.36
C LYS A 64 -13.05 -1.81 -17.33
N ARG A 65 -14.27 -1.27 -17.19
CA ARG A 65 -15.53 -2.03 -17.21
C ARG A 65 -16.52 -1.31 -18.13
N LYS A 66 -17.08 -2.04 -19.11
CA LYS A 66 -18.04 -1.48 -20.08
C LYS A 66 -17.56 -0.20 -20.79
N GLY A 67 -16.24 -0.12 -21.04
CA GLY A 67 -15.64 1.05 -21.69
C GLY A 67 -15.14 2.14 -20.73
N GLU A 68 -15.62 2.19 -19.49
CA GLU A 68 -15.28 3.20 -18.49
C GLU A 68 -14.24 2.72 -17.49
N TRP A 69 -13.40 3.64 -16.99
CA TRP A 69 -12.43 3.36 -15.94
C TRP A 69 -13.06 3.47 -14.56
N ILE A 70 -12.87 2.45 -13.73
CA ILE A 70 -13.17 2.45 -12.30
C ILE A 70 -11.84 2.64 -11.57
N GLU A 71 -11.66 3.77 -10.87
CA GLU A 71 -10.55 4.01 -9.95
C GLU A 71 -10.91 3.44 -8.58
N PHE A 72 -10.04 2.59 -8.04
CA PHE A 72 -10.25 1.96 -6.73
C PHE A 72 -9.66 2.78 -5.59
N LEU A 73 -8.62 3.61 -5.86
CA LEU A 73 -8.03 4.40 -4.81
C LEU A 73 -8.82 5.67 -4.55
N TYR A 74 -8.88 6.05 -3.28
CA TYR A 74 -9.42 7.33 -2.86
C TYR A 74 -8.36 8.41 -3.03
N HIS A 75 -8.67 9.42 -3.80
CA HIS A 75 -7.83 10.60 -4.02
C HIS A 75 -8.45 11.78 -3.25
N ALA A 76 -8.02 11.98 -1.99
CA ALA A 76 -8.52 13.08 -1.17
C ALA A 76 -8.11 14.44 -1.75
N ARG A 77 -6.91 14.53 -2.31
CA ARG A 77 -6.35 15.69 -3.02
C ARG A 77 -5.17 15.27 -3.91
N ASP A 78 -4.67 16.17 -4.70
CA ASP A 78 -3.44 16.01 -5.47
C ASP A 78 -2.17 15.96 -4.58
N TYR A 79 -0.99 16.00 -5.18
CA TYR A 79 0.29 15.96 -4.46
C TYR A 79 0.84 17.34 -4.09
N SER A 80 0.11 18.42 -4.32
CA SER A 80 0.54 19.75 -3.92
C SER A 80 0.93 19.79 -2.43
N PRO A 81 1.94 20.56 -2.04
CA PRO A 81 2.32 20.72 -0.64
C PRO A 81 1.13 21.18 0.22
N GLY A 82 1.08 20.69 1.44
CA GLY A 82 0.02 21.09 2.39
C GLY A 82 -0.32 19.97 3.38
N PRO A 83 -0.98 20.33 4.48
CA PRO A 83 -1.37 19.39 5.53
C PRO A 83 -2.49 18.46 5.07
N GLY A 84 -2.65 17.35 5.82
CA GLY A 84 -3.76 16.43 5.68
C GLY A 84 -3.50 15.22 4.81
N PHE A 85 -4.46 14.31 4.87
CA PHE A 85 -4.42 13.03 4.19
C PHE A 85 -4.60 13.21 2.67
N LYS A 86 -3.72 12.60 1.88
CA LYS A 86 -3.77 12.65 0.41
C LYS A 86 -4.59 11.51 -0.21
N GLY A 87 -4.95 10.47 0.57
CA GLY A 87 -5.48 9.21 0.05
C GLY A 87 -4.39 8.33 -0.54
N LYS A 88 -4.74 7.55 -1.56
CA LYS A 88 -3.85 6.68 -2.35
C LYS A 88 -3.27 5.53 -1.52
N GLY A 89 -2.02 5.12 -1.76
CA GLY A 89 -1.39 3.98 -1.09
C GLY A 89 -0.01 4.26 -0.50
N PRO A 90 0.12 5.22 0.46
CA PRO A 90 1.42 5.57 1.03
C PRO A 90 2.05 4.42 1.82
N VAL A 91 3.38 4.29 1.67
CA VAL A 91 4.19 3.30 2.38
C VAL A 91 4.52 3.81 3.78
N LEU A 92 4.24 2.99 4.80
CA LEU A 92 4.50 3.28 6.20
C LEU A 92 5.74 2.52 6.64
N TRP A 93 6.86 3.24 6.87
CA TRP A 93 8.12 2.64 7.31
C TRP A 93 9.04 3.74 7.90
N PRO A 94 9.87 3.48 8.92
CA PRO A 94 10.12 2.22 9.61
C PRO A 94 9.17 1.94 10.79
N ALA A 95 8.06 2.66 10.87
CA ALA A 95 7.08 2.51 11.95
C ALA A 95 5.65 2.62 11.43
N VAL A 96 4.72 1.90 12.06
CA VAL A 96 3.28 2.10 11.88
C VAL A 96 2.69 2.79 13.11
N GLY A 97 1.80 3.77 12.91
CA GLY A 97 1.22 4.58 13.98
C GLY A 97 2.23 5.50 14.69
N ALA A 98 1.76 6.15 15.76
CA ALA A 98 2.58 7.01 16.60
C ALA A 98 3.56 6.18 17.46
N GLN A 99 4.72 6.78 17.77
CA GLN A 99 5.72 6.25 18.69
C GLN A 99 5.80 7.17 19.93
N TYR A 100 5.78 6.61 21.14
CA TYR A 100 5.79 7.37 22.39
C TYR A 100 6.41 6.52 23.51
N PRO A 101 7.07 7.13 24.52
CA PRO A 101 7.67 6.38 25.61
C PRO A 101 6.65 5.48 26.32
N VAL A 102 7.06 4.28 26.70
CA VAL A 102 6.21 3.32 27.43
C VAL A 102 5.66 3.96 28.71
N GLY A 103 4.38 3.79 28.96
CA GLY A 103 3.70 4.39 30.12
C GLY A 103 3.26 5.85 29.93
N THR A 104 3.49 6.42 28.74
CA THR A 104 2.98 7.75 28.37
C THR A 104 1.84 7.66 27.34
N VAL A 105 1.23 8.80 27.06
CA VAL A 105 0.16 8.94 26.07
C VAL A 105 0.62 9.92 25.00
N PRO A 106 0.43 9.63 23.72
CA PRO A 106 0.76 10.57 22.66
C PRO A 106 -0.15 11.81 22.75
N ALA A 107 0.41 13.00 22.49
CA ALA A 107 -0.36 14.25 22.47
C ALA A 107 -1.47 14.25 21.42
N ALA A 108 -1.33 13.43 20.37
CA ALA A 108 -2.34 13.18 19.34
C ALA A 108 -2.26 11.73 18.86
N SER A 109 -3.36 11.17 18.39
CA SER A 109 -3.43 9.77 17.91
C SER A 109 -2.41 9.43 16.83
N CYS A 110 -1.96 10.43 16.07
CA CYS A 110 -0.94 10.32 15.04
C CYS A 110 -0.01 11.53 15.02
N GLY A 111 0.52 11.91 16.19
CA GLY A 111 1.54 12.96 16.35
C GLY A 111 2.96 12.42 16.20
N PRO A 112 3.95 13.33 16.06
CA PRO A 112 5.37 12.98 16.16
C PRO A 112 5.69 12.44 17.55
N GLY A 113 6.66 11.55 17.64
CA GLY A 113 7.07 10.96 18.90
C GLY A 113 8.55 10.60 18.90
N THR A 114 8.92 9.77 19.87
CA THR A 114 10.31 9.35 20.06
C THR A 114 10.41 7.87 20.41
N TYR A 115 11.60 7.30 20.21
CA TYR A 115 11.92 5.93 20.59
C TYR A 115 13.41 5.77 20.92
N PRO A 116 13.80 4.78 21.76
CA PRO A 116 15.19 4.57 22.15
C PRO A 116 15.93 3.60 21.21
N VAL A 117 17.21 3.89 20.93
CA VAL A 117 18.16 2.95 20.33
C VAL A 117 19.50 3.10 21.06
N ALA A 118 20.01 2.01 21.61
CA ALA A 118 21.34 1.97 22.27
C ALA A 118 21.55 3.14 23.29
N GLY A 119 20.52 3.42 24.09
CA GLY A 119 20.58 4.46 25.14
C GLY A 119 20.41 5.91 24.64
N LYS A 120 20.20 6.11 23.35
CA LYS A 120 19.87 7.43 22.78
C LYS A 120 18.41 7.47 22.32
N THR A 121 17.81 8.65 22.40
CA THR A 121 16.42 8.88 21.96
C THR A 121 16.40 9.53 20.58
N TYR A 122 15.58 9.00 19.68
CA TYR A 122 15.43 9.46 18.30
C TYR A 122 14.00 9.89 18.01
N PRO A 123 13.77 10.96 17.26
CA PRO A 123 12.44 11.37 16.83
C PRO A 123 11.89 10.40 15.77
N MET A 124 10.58 10.17 15.77
CA MET A 124 9.90 9.39 14.75
C MET A 124 8.55 10.03 14.44
N PRO A 125 8.31 10.45 13.17
CA PRO A 125 6.98 10.90 12.77
C PRO A 125 6.00 9.75 12.78
N CYS A 126 4.71 10.06 12.97
CA CYS A 126 3.68 9.04 12.86
C CYS A 126 3.73 8.35 11.51
N HIS A 127 3.69 7.02 11.52
CA HIS A 127 3.85 6.15 10.35
C HIS A 127 5.24 6.21 9.67
N GLY A 128 6.26 6.65 10.39
CA GLY A 128 7.61 6.76 9.82
C GLY A 128 7.73 7.87 8.77
N PHE A 129 8.82 7.83 8.02
CA PHE A 129 9.18 8.88 7.07
C PHE A 129 9.14 8.44 5.59
N ALA A 130 9.05 7.14 5.30
CA ALA A 130 9.19 6.62 3.93
C ALA A 130 8.22 7.25 2.93
N ARG A 131 6.98 7.54 3.35
CA ARG A 131 5.93 8.17 2.54
C ARG A 131 6.20 9.66 2.20
N ASN A 132 7.14 10.28 2.91
CA ASN A 132 7.45 11.71 2.75
C ASN A 132 8.75 11.95 1.98
N LEU A 133 9.48 10.89 1.64
CA LEU A 133 10.76 10.97 0.95
C LEU A 133 10.63 10.48 -0.50
N PRO A 134 11.39 11.06 -1.44
CA PRO A 134 11.44 10.53 -2.79
C PRO A 134 12.16 9.18 -2.81
N TRP A 135 11.59 8.23 -3.55
CA TRP A 135 12.21 6.94 -3.85
C TRP A 135 12.82 6.99 -5.24
N LYS A 136 13.90 6.28 -5.43
CA LYS A 136 14.58 6.18 -6.73
C LYS A 136 13.95 5.04 -7.55
N GLU A 137 13.52 5.31 -8.77
CA GLU A 137 13.24 4.25 -9.72
C GLU A 137 14.56 3.53 -10.09
N LEU A 138 14.61 2.21 -9.90
CA LEU A 138 15.76 1.39 -10.25
C LEU A 138 15.66 0.79 -11.63
N ARG A 139 14.48 0.24 -11.95
CA ARG A 139 14.22 -0.44 -13.21
C ARG A 139 12.72 -0.58 -13.46
N ARG A 140 12.38 -0.63 -14.72
CA ARG A 140 11.06 -1.05 -15.20
C ARG A 140 11.20 -2.00 -16.38
N SER A 141 10.26 -2.91 -16.53
CA SER A 141 10.23 -3.88 -17.65
C SER A 141 8.84 -4.40 -17.88
N ALA A 142 8.54 -4.79 -19.11
CA ALA A 142 7.37 -5.57 -19.45
C ALA A 142 7.78 -6.73 -20.36
N ASP A 143 7.20 -7.92 -20.13
CA ASP A 143 7.41 -9.13 -20.89
C ASP A 143 6.09 -9.92 -21.04
N ALA A 144 6.13 -11.14 -21.52
CA ALA A 144 4.94 -11.99 -21.67
C ALA A 144 4.29 -12.38 -20.33
N LYS A 145 4.99 -12.20 -19.19
CA LYS A 145 4.52 -12.60 -17.86
C LYS A 145 3.90 -11.44 -17.08
N GLY A 146 4.30 -10.18 -17.36
CA GLY A 146 3.77 -9.03 -16.65
C GLY A 146 4.53 -7.74 -16.93
N ALA A 147 4.02 -6.64 -16.35
CA ALA A 147 4.67 -5.33 -16.29
C ALA A 147 5.19 -5.10 -14.88
N ARG A 148 6.41 -4.54 -14.72
CA ARG A 148 7.08 -4.36 -13.43
C ARG A 148 7.77 -3.03 -13.33
N VAL A 149 7.78 -2.47 -12.11
CA VAL A 149 8.66 -1.37 -11.70
C VAL A 149 9.21 -1.63 -10.30
N THR A 150 10.48 -1.34 -10.08
CA THR A 150 11.10 -1.37 -8.76
C THR A 150 11.55 0.03 -8.37
N VAL A 151 11.09 0.48 -7.21
CA VAL A 151 11.51 1.74 -6.57
C VAL A 151 12.21 1.46 -5.24
N GLN A 152 13.14 2.31 -4.85
CA GLN A 152 14.03 2.10 -3.71
C GLN A 152 14.15 3.34 -2.83
N LEU A 153 14.08 3.14 -1.51
CA LEU A 153 14.53 4.08 -0.49
C LEU A 153 15.77 3.52 0.21
N ARG A 154 16.77 4.38 0.46
CA ARG A 154 17.96 4.04 1.24
C ARG A 154 18.17 5.02 2.38
N ASP A 155 19.01 4.60 3.34
CA ASP A 155 19.53 5.50 4.35
C ASP A 155 20.29 6.68 3.72
N SER A 156 20.19 7.81 4.37
CA SER A 156 20.81 9.06 3.93
C SER A 156 21.09 9.97 5.12
N SER A 157 21.78 11.08 4.90
CA SER A 157 21.95 12.13 5.90
C SER A 157 20.63 12.69 6.43
N GLU A 158 19.55 12.57 5.68
CA GLU A 158 18.21 13.01 6.09
C GLU A 158 17.52 11.99 7.01
N THR A 159 17.74 10.68 6.80
CA THR A 159 17.08 9.62 7.60
C THR A 159 17.82 9.27 8.88
N LEU A 160 19.14 9.34 8.89
CA LEU A 160 19.98 8.96 10.03
C LEU A 160 19.65 9.68 11.36
N PRO A 161 19.27 10.98 11.37
CA PRO A 161 18.87 11.66 12.61
C PRO A 161 17.61 11.09 13.27
N SER A 162 16.74 10.44 12.50
CA SER A 162 15.50 9.82 12.98
C SER A 162 15.58 8.31 13.07
N TYR A 163 16.49 7.68 12.32
CA TYR A 163 16.61 6.23 12.25
C TYR A 163 18.08 5.83 12.02
N PRO A 164 18.81 5.53 13.10
CA PRO A 164 20.28 5.40 13.08
C PRO A 164 20.75 4.05 12.55
N PHE A 165 20.20 3.61 11.44
CA PHE A 165 20.54 2.36 10.77
C PHE A 165 20.83 2.60 9.29
N ALA A 166 21.82 1.90 8.76
CA ALA A 166 21.97 1.72 7.33
C ALA A 166 20.91 0.73 6.83
N PHE A 167 20.18 1.10 5.82
CA PHE A 167 19.08 0.29 5.29
C PHE A 167 18.86 0.47 3.79
N GLN A 168 18.13 -0.49 3.22
CA GLN A 168 17.54 -0.39 1.90
C GLN A 168 16.12 -0.96 1.96
N VAL A 169 15.17 -0.27 1.37
CA VAL A 169 13.80 -0.76 1.16
C VAL A 169 13.50 -0.69 -0.33
N ASP A 170 13.26 -1.84 -0.94
CA ASP A 170 12.82 -1.96 -2.32
C ASP A 170 11.32 -2.29 -2.34
N ALA A 171 10.56 -1.59 -3.18
CA ALA A 171 9.18 -1.95 -3.51
C ALA A 171 9.11 -2.30 -4.99
N THR A 172 8.78 -3.56 -5.29
CA THR A 172 8.56 -4.02 -6.67
C THR A 172 7.07 -4.20 -6.89
N TYR A 173 6.52 -3.38 -7.76
CA TYR A 173 5.15 -3.46 -8.26
C TYR A 173 5.14 -4.33 -9.51
N GLU A 174 4.29 -5.35 -9.54
CA GLU A 174 4.12 -6.25 -10.67
C GLU A 174 2.65 -6.42 -11.00
N LEU A 175 2.26 -6.09 -12.23
CA LEU A 175 0.92 -6.30 -12.76
C LEU A 175 0.93 -7.51 -13.71
N SER A 176 0.19 -8.55 -13.36
CA SER A 176 0.09 -9.79 -14.13
C SER A 176 -1.29 -10.41 -13.98
N GLY A 177 -1.96 -10.76 -15.10
CA GLY A 177 -3.28 -11.39 -15.08
C GLY A 177 -4.36 -10.56 -14.37
N GLY A 178 -4.28 -9.23 -14.44
CA GLY A 178 -5.21 -8.33 -13.75
C GLY A 178 -4.97 -8.19 -12.25
N GLN A 179 -3.97 -8.88 -11.69
CA GLN A 179 -3.57 -8.78 -10.29
C GLN A 179 -2.34 -7.90 -10.14
N LEU A 180 -2.37 -6.95 -9.20
CA LEU A 180 -1.22 -6.19 -8.78
C LEU A 180 -0.58 -6.86 -7.56
N THR A 181 0.70 -7.16 -7.64
CA THR A 181 1.53 -7.63 -6.53
C THR A 181 2.52 -6.54 -6.15
N ILE A 182 2.68 -6.27 -4.85
CA ILE A 182 3.68 -5.36 -4.31
C ILE A 182 4.60 -6.18 -3.40
N ASN A 183 5.85 -6.37 -3.81
CA ASN A 183 6.86 -7.06 -3.01
C ASN A 183 7.78 -6.02 -2.38
N TYR A 184 7.78 -5.96 -1.04
CA TYR A 184 8.73 -5.18 -0.27
C TYR A 184 9.89 -6.06 0.16
N THR A 185 11.12 -5.61 -0.10
CA THR A 185 12.34 -6.21 0.42
C THR A 185 13.04 -5.17 1.28
N VAL A 186 13.22 -5.49 2.57
CA VAL A 186 13.94 -4.65 3.53
C VAL A 186 15.28 -5.30 3.82
N THR A 187 16.37 -4.57 3.59
CA THR A 187 17.74 -5.04 3.85
C THR A 187 18.37 -4.21 4.95
N ALA A 188 18.88 -4.84 6.00
CA ALA A 188 19.68 -4.20 7.02
C ALA A 188 21.14 -4.05 6.53
N GLY A 189 21.69 -2.83 6.62
CA GLY A 189 23.06 -2.58 6.21
C GLY A 189 24.08 -3.44 7.00
N ALA A 190 25.10 -3.92 6.31
CA ALA A 190 26.16 -4.75 6.93
C ALA A 190 26.99 -3.98 7.98
N THR A 191 26.97 -2.65 7.92
CA THR A 191 27.68 -1.75 8.84
C THR A 191 26.91 -1.45 10.14
N ASN A 192 25.65 -1.89 10.26
CA ASN A 192 24.88 -1.70 11.48
C ASN A 192 25.58 -2.36 12.69
N THR A 193 25.59 -1.66 13.81
CA THR A 193 26.23 -2.16 15.06
C THR A 193 25.28 -2.99 15.90
N SER A 194 23.98 -2.93 15.62
CA SER A 194 22.93 -3.72 16.28
C SER A 194 21.89 -4.19 15.25
N GLU A 195 20.97 -5.06 15.68
CA GLU A 195 19.82 -5.44 14.87
C GLU A 195 18.97 -4.21 14.53
N MET A 196 18.57 -4.11 13.27
CA MET A 196 17.67 -3.10 12.78
C MET A 196 16.22 -3.48 13.15
N MET A 197 15.51 -2.58 13.81
CA MET A 197 14.14 -2.78 14.28
C MET A 197 13.17 -1.93 13.47
N PHE A 198 12.11 -2.53 12.95
CA PHE A 198 11.09 -1.78 12.22
C PHE A 198 9.71 -2.44 12.29
N SER A 199 8.70 -1.68 11.98
CA SER A 199 7.40 -2.16 11.51
C SER A 199 7.09 -1.53 10.16
N ILE A 200 6.29 -2.21 9.34
CA ILE A 200 5.94 -1.77 7.99
C ILE A 200 4.44 -1.85 7.77
N GLY A 201 3.90 -0.97 6.95
CA GLY A 201 2.51 -0.98 6.52
C GLY A 201 2.31 -0.27 5.20
N ASN A 202 1.08 -0.33 4.71
CA ASN A 202 0.64 0.49 3.60
C ASN A 202 -0.74 1.06 3.94
N HIS A 203 -0.89 2.38 3.80
CA HIS A 203 -2.15 3.07 4.12
C HIS A 203 -3.04 3.19 2.90
N ILE A 204 -3.27 2.06 2.20
CA ILE A 204 -4.09 2.05 0.99
C ILE A 204 -5.52 2.46 1.34
N ALA A 205 -5.96 3.54 0.72
CA ALA A 205 -7.32 4.07 0.84
C ALA A 205 -8.14 3.66 -0.38
N PHE A 206 -9.14 2.82 -0.19
CA PHE A 206 -10.07 2.47 -1.25
C PHE A 206 -11.27 3.42 -1.25
N LYS A 207 -11.62 3.93 -2.42
CA LYS A 207 -12.77 4.80 -2.65
C LYS A 207 -14.08 4.06 -2.36
N LEU A 208 -15.02 4.73 -1.76
CA LEU A 208 -16.40 4.23 -1.58
C LEU A 208 -17.38 5.23 -2.22
N PRO A 209 -18.28 4.79 -3.12
CA PRO A 209 -18.35 3.45 -3.74
C PRO A 209 -17.33 3.30 -4.88
N PHE A 210 -17.14 2.06 -5.37
CA PHE A 210 -16.33 1.81 -6.57
C PHE A 210 -17.04 2.30 -7.83
N VAL A 211 -18.31 1.92 -7.97
CA VAL A 211 -19.12 2.29 -9.13
C VAL A 211 -19.96 3.52 -8.82
N THR A 212 -19.87 4.53 -9.68
CA THR A 212 -20.64 5.77 -9.55
C THR A 212 -22.14 5.48 -9.49
N GLY A 213 -22.84 6.12 -8.56
CA GLY A 213 -24.27 5.93 -8.33
C GLY A 213 -24.62 4.80 -7.36
N THR A 214 -23.66 4.01 -6.90
CA THR A 214 -23.88 3.09 -5.79
C THR A 214 -23.93 3.87 -4.47
N ASP A 215 -24.84 3.49 -3.58
CA ASP A 215 -24.82 3.92 -2.19
C ASP A 215 -23.64 3.25 -1.46
N PRO A 216 -22.65 4.00 -0.94
CA PRO A 216 -21.49 3.41 -0.29
C PRO A 216 -21.85 2.58 0.95
N GLY A 217 -22.96 2.84 1.62
CA GLY A 217 -23.45 2.03 2.74
C GLY A 217 -23.89 0.63 2.34
N LYS A 218 -24.26 0.42 1.06
CA LYS A 218 -24.64 -0.89 0.53
C LYS A 218 -23.47 -1.76 0.11
N MET A 219 -22.26 -1.21 0.04
CA MET A 219 -21.06 -2.02 -0.13
C MET A 219 -20.87 -2.95 1.07
N THR A 220 -20.20 -4.06 0.85
CA THR A 220 -19.87 -5.00 1.92
C THR A 220 -18.38 -5.12 2.12
N PHE A 221 -18.01 -5.40 3.37
CA PHE A 221 -16.63 -5.69 3.78
C PHE A 221 -16.58 -7.06 4.45
N GLU A 222 -15.54 -7.82 4.15
CA GLU A 222 -15.21 -9.05 4.86
C GLU A 222 -13.69 -9.18 5.05
N THR A 223 -13.28 -9.90 6.08
CA THR A 223 -11.89 -10.23 6.36
C THR A 223 -11.81 -11.53 7.13
N SER A 224 -10.66 -12.20 7.10
CA SER A 224 -10.40 -13.42 7.87
C SER A 224 -10.03 -13.17 9.34
N SER A 225 -10.14 -11.93 9.83
CA SER A 225 -9.91 -11.62 11.24
C SER A 225 -10.93 -12.29 12.17
N THR A 226 -10.45 -12.70 13.33
CA THR A 226 -11.31 -13.24 14.41
C THR A 226 -11.26 -12.40 15.69
N THR A 227 -10.37 -11.39 15.74
CA THR A 227 -10.07 -10.62 16.94
C THR A 227 -9.90 -9.14 16.64
N GLN A 228 -10.42 -8.28 17.49
CA GLN A 228 -10.17 -6.84 17.49
C GLN A 228 -9.38 -6.48 18.76
N LEU A 229 -8.23 -5.80 18.59
CA LEU A 229 -7.51 -5.20 19.71
C LEU A 229 -8.22 -3.92 20.15
N LEU A 230 -8.29 -3.70 21.45
CA LEU A 230 -9.00 -2.55 21.99
C LEU A 230 -8.05 -1.36 22.22
N ARG A 231 -8.64 -0.17 22.14
CA ARG A 231 -7.96 1.09 22.48
C ARG A 231 -8.64 1.70 23.70
N ASN A 232 -7.85 2.33 24.55
CA ASN A 232 -8.38 3.15 25.64
C ASN A 232 -8.94 4.49 25.10
N SER A 233 -9.48 5.31 25.98
CA SER A 233 -10.04 6.63 25.64
C SER A 233 -9.06 7.60 25.00
N GLN A 234 -7.75 7.35 25.13
CA GLN A 234 -6.68 8.15 24.56
C GLN A 234 -6.20 7.61 23.19
N GLY A 235 -6.86 6.57 22.66
CA GLY A 235 -6.51 5.98 21.37
C GLY A 235 -5.26 5.09 21.39
N VAL A 236 -4.76 4.71 22.56
CA VAL A 236 -3.63 3.81 22.77
C VAL A 236 -4.15 2.38 22.90
N LEU A 237 -3.42 1.39 22.40
CA LEU A 237 -3.76 -0.01 22.62
C LEU A 237 -3.76 -0.32 24.10
N SER A 238 -4.89 -0.84 24.61
CA SER A 238 -5.06 -1.14 26.04
C SER A 238 -4.39 -2.44 26.50
N GLY A 239 -4.01 -3.30 25.54
CA GLY A 239 -3.62 -4.68 25.79
C GLY A 239 -4.81 -5.66 25.87
N GLU A 240 -6.02 -5.15 25.81
CA GLU A 240 -7.24 -5.95 25.78
C GLU A 240 -7.67 -6.26 24.35
N GLU A 241 -8.41 -7.37 24.18
CA GLU A 241 -8.98 -7.78 22.91
C GLU A 241 -10.39 -8.30 23.07
N LYS A 242 -11.13 -8.34 21.98
CA LYS A 242 -12.46 -8.97 21.91
C LYS A 242 -12.62 -9.79 20.64
N PRO A 243 -13.44 -10.86 20.67
CA PRO A 243 -13.83 -11.56 19.46
C PRO A 243 -14.52 -10.61 18.48
N ARG A 244 -14.10 -10.65 17.22
CA ARG A 244 -14.77 -9.99 16.11
C ARG A 244 -14.53 -10.78 14.83
N THR A 245 -15.62 -11.23 14.24
CA THR A 245 -15.57 -12.00 13.00
C THR A 245 -16.37 -11.32 11.90
N PHE A 246 -15.88 -11.45 10.69
CA PHE A 246 -16.53 -10.99 9.46
C PHE A 246 -16.83 -12.19 8.56
N LYS A 247 -17.35 -13.28 9.15
CA LYS A 247 -17.65 -14.54 8.42
C LYS A 247 -18.72 -14.38 7.35
N THR A 248 -19.68 -13.47 7.58
CA THR A 248 -20.65 -13.04 6.59
C THR A 248 -20.25 -11.63 6.17
N PRO A 249 -20.24 -11.29 4.87
CA PRO A 249 -19.90 -9.94 4.43
C PRO A 249 -20.77 -8.93 5.18
N GLU A 250 -20.13 -7.98 5.87
CA GLU A 250 -20.78 -6.95 6.68
C GLU A 250 -21.09 -5.74 5.80
N ARG A 251 -22.33 -5.23 5.82
CA ARG A 251 -22.67 -3.99 5.12
C ARG A 251 -22.00 -2.80 5.79
N LEU A 252 -21.59 -1.84 4.98
CA LEU A 252 -20.87 -0.67 5.49
C LEU A 252 -21.79 0.43 6.03
N GLU A 253 -23.12 0.32 5.91
CA GLU A 253 -24.08 1.40 6.25
C GLU A 253 -23.88 1.99 7.65
N ASP A 254 -23.55 1.17 8.64
CA ASP A 254 -23.31 1.59 10.01
C ASP A 254 -21.83 1.58 10.40
N PHE A 255 -20.95 1.31 9.41
CA PHE A 255 -19.52 1.21 9.67
C PHE A 255 -18.88 2.60 9.76
N ASP A 256 -18.25 2.90 10.87
CA ASP A 256 -17.48 4.12 11.10
C ASP A 256 -16.21 3.80 11.89
N ALA A 257 -15.09 3.77 11.21
CA ALA A 257 -13.77 3.56 11.79
C ALA A 257 -12.93 4.84 11.78
N ARG A 258 -13.50 5.99 12.14
CA ARG A 258 -12.73 7.23 12.36
C ARG A 258 -11.75 7.08 13.52
N VAL A 259 -12.02 6.19 14.45
CA VAL A 259 -11.02 5.62 15.36
C VAL A 259 -10.61 4.28 14.79
N ALA A 260 -9.37 4.17 14.35
CA ALA A 260 -8.87 2.99 13.66
C ALA A 260 -9.06 1.69 14.47
N LEU A 261 -9.54 0.64 13.79
CA LEU A 261 -9.82 -0.67 14.37
C LEU A 261 -8.69 -1.65 14.03
N PRO A 262 -7.77 -1.94 14.96
CA PRO A 262 -6.72 -2.93 14.74
C PRO A 262 -7.31 -4.34 14.79
N LEU A 263 -7.11 -5.11 13.72
CA LEU A 263 -7.60 -6.47 13.58
C LEU A 263 -6.47 -7.49 13.65
N ALA A 264 -6.72 -8.58 14.36
CA ALA A 264 -5.80 -9.69 14.61
C ALA A 264 -6.51 -11.05 14.47
N GLY A 265 -5.87 -12.14 14.89
CA GLY A 265 -6.46 -13.47 14.88
C GLY A 265 -6.64 -14.03 13.47
N TYR A 266 -5.70 -13.76 12.58
CA TYR A 266 -5.71 -14.26 11.20
C TYR A 266 -5.09 -15.65 11.08
N GLY A 267 -5.65 -16.47 10.19
CA GLY A 267 -5.01 -17.68 9.72
C GLY A 267 -3.84 -17.40 8.76
N SER A 268 -3.42 -18.42 8.02
CA SER A 268 -2.24 -18.36 7.14
C SER A 268 -2.35 -17.37 5.96
N ARG A 269 -3.55 -16.92 5.61
CA ARG A 269 -3.81 -16.00 4.50
C ARG A 269 -4.69 -14.82 4.93
N PRO A 270 -4.10 -13.81 5.58
CA PRO A 270 -4.80 -12.59 5.93
C PRO A 270 -5.35 -11.89 4.67
N TYR A 271 -6.65 -11.56 4.68
CA TYR A 271 -7.25 -10.81 3.60
C TYR A 271 -8.26 -9.77 4.10
N ALA A 272 -8.51 -8.77 3.27
CA ALA A 272 -9.60 -7.81 3.34
C ALA A 272 -10.25 -7.71 1.97
N GLN A 273 -11.57 -7.73 1.90
CA GLN A 273 -12.32 -7.67 0.64
C GLN A 273 -13.46 -6.66 0.74
N LEU A 274 -13.58 -5.85 -0.29
CA LEU A 274 -14.69 -4.93 -0.51
C LEU A 274 -15.47 -5.37 -1.74
N VAL A 275 -16.80 -5.34 -1.64
CA VAL A 275 -17.70 -5.69 -2.76
C VAL A 275 -18.72 -4.57 -2.95
N ASP A 276 -18.75 -4.02 -4.17
CA ASP A 276 -19.78 -3.12 -4.63
C ASP A 276 -20.97 -3.95 -5.16
N PRO A 277 -22.22 -3.66 -4.74
CA PRO A 277 -23.39 -4.43 -5.17
C PRO A 277 -23.63 -4.41 -6.69
N GLN A 278 -22.96 -3.53 -7.43
CA GLN A 278 -22.99 -3.57 -8.90
C GLN A 278 -22.02 -4.60 -9.50
N GLY A 279 -21.51 -5.57 -8.71
CA GLY A 279 -20.71 -6.68 -9.18
C GLY A 279 -19.24 -6.35 -9.40
N VAL A 280 -18.71 -5.37 -8.67
CA VAL A 280 -17.26 -5.05 -8.66
C VAL A 280 -16.70 -5.37 -7.29
N SER A 281 -15.58 -6.10 -7.23
CA SER A 281 -14.92 -6.43 -5.97
C SER A 281 -13.43 -6.15 -6.02
N LEU A 282 -12.86 -5.87 -4.85
CA LEU A 282 -11.43 -5.75 -4.62
C LEU A 282 -11.05 -6.57 -3.40
N ARG A 283 -10.06 -7.44 -3.58
CA ARG A 283 -9.46 -8.25 -2.51
C ARG A 283 -8.00 -7.90 -2.34
N LEU A 284 -7.64 -7.59 -1.11
CA LEU A 284 -6.27 -7.35 -0.66
C LEU A 284 -5.83 -8.50 0.24
N THR A 285 -4.71 -9.14 -0.09
CA THR A 285 -4.07 -10.18 0.74
C THR A 285 -2.66 -9.75 1.13
N GLN A 286 -2.12 -10.35 2.19
CA GLN A 286 -0.75 -10.11 2.60
C GLN A 286 -0.06 -11.40 3.06
N GLN A 287 1.25 -11.45 2.85
CA GLN A 287 2.10 -12.55 3.26
C GLN A 287 3.50 -12.04 3.61
N ALA A 288 4.05 -12.46 4.74
CA ALA A 288 5.45 -12.24 5.07
C ALA A 288 6.29 -13.47 4.66
N GLY A 289 7.50 -13.23 4.15
CA GLY A 289 8.39 -14.28 3.66
C GLY A 289 9.10 -15.07 4.77
N SER A 290 9.20 -14.50 5.97
CA SER A 290 9.74 -15.19 7.15
C SER A 290 9.11 -14.60 8.41
N THR A 291 8.84 -15.46 9.37
CA THR A 291 8.31 -15.10 10.69
C THR A 291 9.44 -14.71 11.62
N VAL A 292 9.95 -13.49 11.52
CA VAL A 292 10.75 -12.93 12.61
C VAL A 292 9.82 -12.05 13.43
N GLY A 293 9.22 -12.63 14.45
CA GLY A 293 8.19 -12.02 15.29
C GLY A 293 6.76 -12.25 14.74
N GLU A 294 5.79 -12.47 15.62
CA GLU A 294 4.38 -12.52 15.23
C GLU A 294 3.85 -11.08 15.16
N PRO A 295 3.39 -10.61 13.99
CA PRO A 295 2.74 -9.33 13.91
C PRO A 295 1.37 -9.43 14.60
N LEU A 296 1.15 -8.56 15.58
CA LEU A 296 -0.09 -8.51 16.35
C LEU A 296 -1.27 -8.02 15.49
N VAL A 297 -1.03 -7.06 14.60
CA VAL A 297 -2.03 -6.49 13.70
C VAL A 297 -1.69 -6.83 12.26
N ARG A 298 -2.69 -7.29 11.51
CA ARG A 298 -2.57 -7.56 10.07
C ARG A 298 -3.32 -6.56 9.23
N PHE A 299 -4.48 -6.11 9.68
CA PHE A 299 -5.20 -5.01 9.05
C PHE A 299 -5.68 -4.05 10.14
N ASN A 300 -5.48 -2.76 9.87
CA ASN A 300 -5.99 -1.69 10.70
C ASN A 300 -7.07 -0.97 9.87
N LEU A 301 -8.34 -1.04 10.27
CA LEU A 301 -9.41 -0.41 9.51
C LEU A 301 -9.55 1.05 9.89
N TYR A 302 -9.61 1.93 8.90
CA TYR A 302 -9.83 3.36 9.08
C TYR A 302 -10.73 3.91 7.97
N GLY A 303 -11.68 4.78 8.34
CA GLY A 303 -12.63 5.39 7.40
C GLY A 303 -14.02 4.78 7.49
N GLY A 304 -14.80 4.89 6.43
CA GLY A 304 -16.16 4.37 6.31
C GLY A 304 -16.96 5.15 5.24
N PRO A 305 -18.21 4.79 4.99
CA PRO A 305 -19.04 5.37 3.93
C PRO A 305 -19.18 6.88 4.01
N LYS A 306 -19.33 7.44 5.22
CA LYS A 306 -19.42 8.89 5.45
C LYS A 306 -18.13 9.65 5.11
N ALA A 307 -16.99 8.97 5.15
CA ALA A 307 -15.70 9.53 4.75
C ALA A 307 -15.43 9.39 3.25
N GLY A 308 -16.21 8.59 2.54
CA GLY A 308 -16.03 8.29 1.12
C GLY A 308 -14.88 7.34 0.82
N PHE A 309 -14.31 6.70 1.84
CA PHE A 309 -13.23 5.73 1.69
C PHE A 309 -13.19 4.73 2.86
N LEU A 310 -12.58 3.59 2.62
CA LEU A 310 -12.14 2.66 3.65
C LEU A 310 -10.69 2.26 3.40
N CYS A 311 -9.86 2.35 4.44
CA CYS A 311 -8.50 1.86 4.46
C CYS A 311 -8.44 0.56 5.26
N PRO A 312 -8.46 -0.60 4.65
CA PRO A 312 -7.99 -1.82 5.29
C PRO A 312 -6.46 -1.84 5.20
N GLU A 313 -5.81 -1.05 6.04
CA GLU A 313 -4.37 -0.86 6.03
C GLU A 313 -3.65 -2.16 6.35
N PRO A 314 -2.93 -2.80 5.41
CA PRO A 314 -2.13 -3.96 5.72
C PRO A 314 -0.92 -3.53 6.56
N PHE A 315 -0.75 -4.18 7.71
CA PHE A 315 0.35 -3.94 8.65
C PHE A 315 1.15 -5.22 8.87
N PHE A 316 2.45 -5.04 9.06
CA PHE A 316 3.31 -5.98 9.76
C PHE A 316 3.93 -5.22 10.95
N GLY A 317 3.21 -5.22 12.06
CA GLY A 317 3.56 -4.44 13.23
C GLY A 317 2.34 -3.91 13.98
N VAL A 318 2.59 -3.05 14.93
CA VAL A 318 1.58 -2.42 15.78
C VAL A 318 2.02 -1.01 16.14
N GLN A 319 1.07 -0.14 16.47
CA GLN A 319 1.37 1.20 17.01
C GLN A 319 2.34 1.10 18.19
N ASN A 320 3.30 2.01 18.24
CA ASN A 320 4.31 2.11 19.32
C ASN A 320 5.28 0.92 19.42
N SER A 321 5.43 0.14 18.35
CA SER A 321 6.27 -1.06 18.32
C SER A 321 7.75 -0.77 18.63
N LEU A 322 8.30 0.36 18.20
CA LEU A 322 9.71 0.72 18.43
C LEU A 322 10.01 0.97 19.92
N ASN A 323 9.03 1.36 20.73
CA ASN A 323 9.18 1.53 22.16
C ASN A 323 8.80 0.26 22.94
N SER A 324 7.69 -0.38 22.59
CA SER A 324 7.19 -1.54 23.30
C SER A 324 7.97 -2.82 23.02
N GLY A 325 8.65 -2.89 21.88
CA GLY A 325 9.31 -4.11 21.41
C GLY A 325 8.35 -5.17 20.84
N HIS A 326 7.03 -4.91 20.84
CA HIS A 326 6.02 -5.85 20.32
C HIS A 326 5.71 -5.57 18.87
N GLY A 327 5.44 -6.64 18.11
CA GLY A 327 5.06 -6.53 16.69
C GLY A 327 6.16 -5.93 15.80
N LEU A 328 7.43 -6.06 16.19
CA LEU A 328 8.58 -5.60 15.43
C LEU A 328 9.16 -6.72 14.56
N VAL A 329 9.69 -6.32 13.41
CA VAL A 329 10.73 -7.08 12.72
C VAL A 329 12.08 -6.69 13.31
N ARG A 330 12.87 -7.68 13.71
CA ARG A 330 14.27 -7.53 14.12
C ARG A 330 15.14 -8.17 13.07
N LEU A 331 15.94 -7.36 12.39
CA LEU A 331 16.70 -7.82 11.24
C LEU A 331 18.20 -7.69 11.52
N ALA A 332 18.88 -8.83 11.58
CA ALA A 332 20.32 -8.84 11.77
C ALA A 332 21.03 -8.15 10.60
N ARG A 333 22.20 -7.55 10.87
CA ARG A 333 23.01 -6.85 9.88
C ARG A 333 23.29 -7.73 8.64
N GLY A 334 23.16 -7.12 7.47
CA GLY A 334 23.37 -7.80 6.18
C GLY A 334 22.28 -8.80 5.80
N LYS A 335 21.18 -8.88 6.55
CA LYS A 335 20.04 -9.77 6.26
C LYS A 335 18.93 -9.04 5.56
N GLU A 336 18.06 -9.82 4.90
CA GLU A 336 16.88 -9.34 4.18
C GLU A 336 15.61 -9.91 4.79
N TRP A 337 14.53 -9.16 4.70
CA TRP A 337 13.18 -9.56 5.06
C TRP A 337 12.21 -9.15 3.96
N ASN A 338 11.22 -9.99 3.67
CA ASN A 338 10.29 -9.78 2.57
C ASN A 338 8.84 -9.73 3.06
N TRP A 339 8.05 -8.87 2.43
CA TRP A 339 6.62 -8.73 2.65
C TRP A 339 5.91 -8.51 1.33
N ARG A 340 4.81 -9.22 1.11
CA ARG A 340 4.07 -9.21 -0.14
C ARG A 340 2.62 -8.81 0.10
N LEU A 341 2.14 -7.90 -0.73
CA LEU A 341 0.73 -7.55 -0.87
C LEU A 341 0.24 -7.97 -2.25
N GLU A 342 -1.02 -8.42 -2.34
CA GLU A 342 -1.67 -8.71 -3.61
C GLU A 342 -3.04 -8.02 -3.63
N LEU A 343 -3.28 -7.23 -4.68
CA LEU A 343 -4.55 -6.59 -4.97
C LEU A 343 -5.15 -7.25 -6.20
N ARG A 344 -6.32 -7.83 -6.04
CA ARG A 344 -7.09 -8.41 -7.13
C ARG A 344 -8.42 -7.71 -7.25
N VAL A 345 -8.76 -7.32 -8.49
CA VAL A 345 -10.05 -6.74 -8.83
C VAL A 345 -10.80 -7.68 -9.76
N ASP A 346 -12.08 -7.87 -9.50
CA ASP A 346 -12.96 -8.69 -10.32
C ASP A 346 -14.24 -7.89 -10.63
N ALA A 347 -14.80 -8.06 -11.84
CA ALA A 347 -16.08 -7.49 -12.24
C ALA A 347 -16.93 -8.55 -12.93
N HIS A 348 -18.14 -8.74 -12.45
CA HIS A 348 -19.13 -9.70 -12.94
C HIS A 348 -20.30 -9.01 -13.63
#